data_9977b595fc1b35126be5c43a2bff9db6
#
_entry.id   9977b595fc1b35126be5c43a2bff9db6
#
_cell.length_a   1.000
_cell.length_b   1.000
_cell.length_c   1.000
_cell.angle_alpha   90.00
_cell.angle_beta   90.00
_cell.angle_gamma   90.00
#
_symmetry.space_group_name_H-M   'P 1'
#
loop_
_entity.id
_entity.type
_entity.pdbx_description
1 polymer ?
#
loop_
_entity_poly.entity_id
_entity_poly.type
_entity_poly.pdbx_seq_one_letter_code
_entity_poly.pdbx_strand_id
1 'polypeptide(L)'
;MDSLREREYRVVLDHLQETSAGLAADVREIIFRGNTPVTGVARSAHMEDVGYLTSYFLLRSDQMVIRPFTPDLAHAFAEQIATRLRLCAENKAEFLEQVVDRSKGLPGNIVTLIKMALLPRYQARGRIKFSPLYIDFRLAWHATNAL
;
A
#
# COMPACT_ATOMS: atom_id res chain seq x y z
N MET A 1 13.17 -17.90 26.91
CA MET A 1 13.54 -16.62 26.28
C MET A 1 14.87 -16.66 25.52
N ASP A 2 15.66 -17.71 25.61
CA ASP A 2 17.00 -17.79 24.99
C ASP A 2 17.02 -18.11 23.49
N SER A 3 15.93 -18.64 22.93
CA SER A 3 15.89 -19.04 21.51
C SER A 3 15.83 -17.88 20.49
N LEU A 4 15.51 -16.66 20.93
CA LEU A 4 15.47 -15.48 20.06
C LEU A 4 16.85 -14.82 19.90
N ARG A 5 17.81 -15.11 20.78
CA ARG A 5 19.15 -14.52 20.74
C ARG A 5 20.09 -15.15 19.71
N GLU A 6 19.80 -16.39 19.28
CA GLU A 6 20.65 -17.12 18.33
C GLU A 6 20.24 -16.98 16.86
N ARG A 7 19.09 -16.37 16.58
CA ARG A 7 18.66 -16.12 15.20
C ARG A 7 18.51 -14.62 14.99
N GLU A 8 19.05 -14.10 13.89
CA GLU A 8 18.85 -12.71 13.46
C GLU A 8 17.41 -12.49 13.02
N TYR A 9 16.49 -12.40 13.98
CA TYR A 9 15.12 -12.03 13.69
C TYR A 9 15.03 -10.52 13.46
N ARG A 10 14.25 -10.13 12.45
CA ARG A 10 13.80 -8.76 12.25
C ARG A 10 12.29 -8.72 12.47
N VAL A 11 11.83 -7.79 13.27
CA VAL A 11 10.41 -7.60 13.54
C VAL A 11 9.89 -6.49 12.65
N VAL A 12 8.80 -6.76 11.93
CA VAL A 12 8.07 -5.74 11.15
C VAL A 12 6.72 -5.54 11.81
N LEU A 13 6.45 -4.30 12.21
CA LEU A 13 5.17 -3.88 12.77
C LEU A 13 4.43 -3.09 11.69
N ASP A 14 3.33 -3.63 11.21
CA ASP A 14 2.46 -2.94 10.25
C ASP A 14 1.29 -2.28 10.98
N HIS A 15 0.70 -1.25 10.37
CA HIS A 15 -0.45 -0.52 10.91
C HIS A 15 -0.18 0.10 12.30
N LEU A 16 0.90 0.88 12.43
CA LEU A 16 1.29 1.47 13.72
C LEU A 16 0.20 2.34 14.37
N GLN A 17 -0.69 2.93 13.58
CA GLN A 17 -1.81 3.74 14.06
C GLN A 17 -2.79 2.95 14.96
N GLU A 18 -2.79 1.63 14.87
CA GLU A 18 -3.64 0.75 15.68
C GLU A 18 -2.93 0.25 16.95
N THR A 19 -1.72 0.74 17.21
CA THR A 19 -0.91 0.31 18.35
C THR A 19 -1.50 0.81 19.66
N SER A 20 -1.91 -0.13 20.54
CA SER A 20 -2.33 0.19 21.91
C SER A 20 -1.13 0.50 22.82
N ALA A 21 -1.39 1.16 23.94
CA ALA A 21 -0.35 1.43 24.95
C ALA A 21 0.30 0.13 25.50
N GLY A 22 -0.48 -0.95 25.63
CA GLY A 22 0.03 -2.26 26.05
C GLY A 22 1.00 -2.84 25.04
N LEU A 23 0.60 -2.87 23.75
CA LEU A 23 1.46 -3.36 22.68
C LEU A 23 2.73 -2.51 22.53
N ALA A 24 2.65 -1.19 22.75
CA ALA A 24 3.82 -0.32 22.74
C ALA A 24 4.82 -0.68 23.87
N ALA A 25 4.33 -1.09 25.03
CA ALA A 25 5.18 -1.55 26.14
C ALA A 25 5.90 -2.86 25.78
N ASP A 26 5.21 -3.81 25.15
CA ASP A 26 5.78 -5.07 24.68
C ASP A 26 6.85 -4.84 23.60
N VAL A 27 6.57 -3.97 22.64
CA VAL A 27 7.53 -3.57 21.59
C VAL A 27 8.77 -2.91 22.21
N ARG A 28 8.58 -2.06 23.21
CA ARG A 28 9.69 -1.46 23.96
C ARG A 28 10.59 -2.51 24.57
N GLU A 29 10.02 -3.54 25.17
CA GLU A 29 10.82 -4.64 25.76
C GLU A 29 11.62 -5.39 24.69
N ILE A 30 11.02 -5.67 23.53
CA ILE A 30 11.71 -6.31 22.40
C ILE A 30 12.89 -5.47 21.91
N ILE A 31 12.69 -4.15 21.75
CA ILE A 31 13.74 -3.24 21.27
C ILE A 31 14.88 -3.15 22.28
N PHE A 32 14.58 -2.85 23.54
CA PHE A 32 15.60 -2.50 24.53
C PHE A 32 16.23 -3.71 25.23
N ARG A 33 15.48 -4.79 25.45
CA ARG A 33 16.02 -5.99 26.09
C ARG A 33 16.47 -7.06 25.10
N GLY A 34 15.79 -7.14 23.94
CA GLY A 34 16.08 -8.12 22.92
C GLY A 34 17.17 -7.71 21.94
N ASN A 35 17.53 -6.43 21.87
CA ASN A 35 18.39 -5.85 20.83
C ASN A 35 17.98 -6.29 19.41
N THR A 36 16.67 -6.46 19.21
CA THR A 36 16.10 -6.96 17.97
C THR A 36 15.77 -5.78 17.06
N PRO A 37 16.25 -5.75 15.81
CA PRO A 37 15.87 -4.70 14.86
C PRO A 37 14.37 -4.69 14.60
N VAL A 38 13.72 -3.54 14.79
CA VAL A 38 12.29 -3.36 14.56
C VAL A 38 12.07 -2.33 13.46
N THR A 39 11.24 -2.68 12.49
CA THR A 39 10.80 -1.78 11.42
C THR A 39 9.31 -1.50 11.59
N GLY A 40 8.95 -0.24 11.75
CA GLY A 40 7.55 0.19 11.81
C GLY A 40 7.05 0.67 10.45
N VAL A 41 5.84 0.28 10.08
CA VAL A 41 5.16 0.75 8.86
C VAL A 41 3.95 1.59 9.26
N ALA A 42 3.91 2.85 8.83
CA ALA A 42 2.84 3.80 9.10
C ALA A 42 2.44 4.55 7.82
N ARG A 43 1.26 5.16 7.80
CA ARG A 43 0.80 5.98 6.67
C ARG A 43 1.65 7.24 6.49
N SER A 44 2.09 7.81 7.58
CA SER A 44 2.96 8.99 7.59
C SER A 44 3.82 9.00 8.86
N ALA A 45 4.70 9.99 8.97
CA ALA A 45 5.49 10.22 10.19
C ALA A 45 4.75 11.04 11.25
N HIS A 46 3.47 11.36 11.05
CA HIS A 46 2.68 12.10 12.04
C HIS A 46 2.33 11.21 13.23
N MET A 47 2.21 11.85 14.40
CA MET A 47 1.92 11.16 15.67
C MET A 47 0.63 10.33 15.61
N GLU A 48 -0.37 10.80 14.86
CA GLU A 48 -1.65 10.10 14.64
C GLU A 48 -1.48 8.76 13.93
N ASP A 49 -0.49 8.66 13.01
CA ASP A 49 -0.22 7.47 12.22
C ASP A 49 0.84 6.53 12.84
N VAL A 50 1.63 7.03 13.80
CA VAL A 50 2.67 6.23 14.49
C VAL A 50 2.24 5.84 15.90
N GLY A 51 1.32 6.59 16.49
CA GLY A 51 0.73 6.31 17.79
C GLY A 51 1.77 6.32 18.93
N TYR A 52 1.60 5.41 19.85
CA TYR A 52 2.44 5.29 21.06
C TYR A 52 3.91 4.96 20.77
N LEU A 53 4.25 4.56 19.55
CA LEU A 53 5.62 4.20 19.16
C LEU A 53 6.42 5.38 18.59
N THR A 54 5.84 6.57 18.50
CA THR A 54 6.49 7.77 17.93
C THR A 54 7.87 8.03 18.54
N SER A 55 8.02 7.82 19.85
CA SER A 55 9.27 8.06 20.57
C SER A 55 10.43 7.13 20.15
N TYR A 56 10.15 6.02 19.49
CA TYR A 56 11.17 5.06 19.04
C TYR A 56 11.67 5.32 17.62
N PHE A 57 10.96 6.16 16.85
CA PHE A 57 11.26 6.44 15.45
C PHE A 57 11.47 7.94 15.19
N LEU A 58 12.06 8.64 16.18
CA LEU A 58 12.21 10.11 16.15
C LEU A 58 13.28 10.61 15.17
N LEU A 59 14.32 9.82 14.92
CA LEU A 59 15.42 10.25 14.06
C LEU A 59 15.01 10.17 12.59
N ARG A 60 15.15 11.30 11.88
CA ARG A 60 14.87 11.35 10.43
C ARG A 60 15.75 10.39 9.62
N SER A 61 16.95 10.08 10.10
CA SER A 61 17.85 9.09 9.50
C SER A 61 17.27 7.67 9.46
N ASP A 62 16.37 7.38 10.41
CA ASP A 62 15.79 6.05 10.57
C ASP A 62 14.43 5.94 9.87
N GLN A 63 13.99 7.01 9.20
CA GLN A 63 12.72 7.08 8.50
C GLN A 63 12.92 6.94 6.99
N MET A 64 12.23 5.97 6.38
CA MET A 64 12.15 5.81 4.94
C MET A 64 10.76 6.20 4.46
N VAL A 65 10.68 7.20 3.59
CA VAL A 65 9.42 7.61 2.96
C VAL A 65 9.26 6.90 1.62
N ILE A 66 8.27 6.01 1.53
CA ILE A 66 7.89 5.36 0.27
C ILE A 66 7.02 6.33 -0.52
N ARG A 67 7.56 6.85 -1.61
CA ARG A 67 6.85 7.79 -2.49
C ARG A 67 5.98 7.05 -3.51
N PRO A 68 4.89 7.65 -4.00
CA PRO A 68 4.18 7.15 -5.16
C PRO A 68 5.13 6.97 -6.35
N PHE A 69 4.81 6.07 -7.25
CA PHE A 69 5.56 5.85 -8.49
C PHE A 69 5.56 7.11 -9.35
N THR A 70 6.68 7.36 -10.03
CA THR A 70 6.72 8.31 -11.14
C THR A 70 5.79 7.84 -12.27
N PRO A 71 5.30 8.74 -13.17
CA PRO A 71 4.43 8.33 -14.27
C PRO A 71 4.99 7.17 -15.10
N ASP A 72 6.27 7.20 -15.45
CA ASP A 72 6.92 6.15 -16.23
C ASP A 72 6.94 4.81 -15.50
N LEU A 73 7.29 4.82 -14.21
CA LEU A 73 7.30 3.61 -13.38
C LEU A 73 5.88 3.09 -13.16
N ALA A 74 4.91 3.98 -12.96
CA ALA A 74 3.50 3.62 -12.82
C ALA A 74 2.97 2.96 -14.11
N HIS A 75 3.36 3.47 -15.28
CA HIS A 75 2.98 2.90 -16.58
C HIS A 75 3.60 1.51 -16.77
N ALA A 76 4.90 1.36 -16.55
CA ALA A 76 5.59 0.08 -16.64
C ALA A 76 4.96 -0.96 -15.68
N PHE A 77 4.65 -0.56 -14.46
CA PHE A 77 3.99 -1.41 -13.48
C PHE A 77 2.56 -1.79 -13.91
N ALA A 78 1.77 -0.84 -14.44
CA ALA A 78 0.42 -1.10 -14.94
C ALA A 78 0.43 -2.11 -16.11
N GLU A 79 1.37 -1.97 -17.05
CA GLU A 79 1.56 -2.92 -18.15
C GLU A 79 1.92 -4.33 -17.64
N GLN A 80 2.83 -4.41 -16.68
CA GLN A 80 3.21 -5.70 -16.07
C GLN A 80 2.01 -6.38 -15.41
N ILE A 81 1.22 -5.64 -14.63
CA ILE A 81 0.02 -6.18 -13.97
C ILE A 81 -1.05 -6.58 -15.00
N ALA A 82 -1.31 -5.75 -16.01
CA ALA A 82 -2.27 -6.05 -17.07
C ALA A 82 -1.88 -7.33 -17.83
N THR A 83 -0.61 -7.50 -18.13
CA THR A 83 -0.08 -8.70 -18.79
C THR A 83 -0.21 -9.94 -17.89
N ARG A 84 0.17 -9.83 -16.62
CA ARG A 84 0.06 -10.92 -15.64
C ARG A 84 -1.38 -11.38 -15.44
N LEU A 85 -2.33 -10.44 -15.43
CA LEU A 85 -3.76 -10.69 -15.29
C LEU A 85 -4.44 -11.01 -16.62
N ARG A 86 -3.70 -11.06 -17.73
CA ARG A 86 -4.21 -11.34 -19.09
C ARG A 86 -5.33 -10.40 -19.51
N LEU A 87 -5.20 -9.11 -19.15
CA LEU A 87 -6.17 -8.09 -19.56
C LEU A 87 -6.12 -7.94 -21.08
N CYS A 88 -7.23 -8.29 -21.73
CA CYS A 88 -7.40 -8.20 -23.18
C CYS A 88 -8.55 -7.25 -23.50
N ALA A 89 -8.23 -6.12 -24.16
CA ALA A 89 -9.22 -5.15 -24.59
C ALA A 89 -8.67 -4.33 -25.77
N GLU A 90 -9.54 -3.92 -26.68
CA GLU A 90 -9.16 -3.11 -27.85
C GLU A 90 -8.59 -1.73 -27.44
N ASN A 91 -9.11 -1.17 -26.35
CA ASN A 91 -8.66 0.12 -25.80
C ASN A 91 -7.71 -0.03 -24.61
N LYS A 92 -6.93 -1.12 -24.55
CA LYS A 92 -6.02 -1.40 -23.42
C LYS A 92 -5.05 -0.25 -23.17
N ALA A 93 -4.41 0.30 -24.20
CA ALA A 93 -3.43 1.37 -24.06
C ALA A 93 -4.07 2.62 -23.44
N GLU A 94 -5.18 3.11 -24.01
CA GLU A 94 -5.96 4.23 -23.48
C GLU A 94 -6.39 4.00 -22.03
N PHE A 95 -6.85 2.79 -21.73
CA PHE A 95 -7.24 2.40 -20.37
C PHE A 95 -6.08 2.51 -19.37
N LEU A 96 -4.88 2.02 -19.75
CA LEU A 96 -3.71 2.06 -18.86
C LEU A 96 -3.22 3.49 -18.62
N GLU A 97 -3.27 4.37 -19.62
CA GLU A 97 -3.00 5.80 -19.43
C GLU A 97 -3.94 6.41 -18.39
N GLN A 98 -5.25 6.13 -18.49
CA GLN A 98 -6.24 6.60 -17.52
C GLN A 98 -6.00 6.02 -16.12
N VAL A 99 -5.60 4.75 -16.02
CA VAL A 99 -5.23 4.10 -14.75
C VAL A 99 -4.04 4.82 -14.11
N VAL A 100 -3.00 5.11 -14.88
CA VAL A 100 -1.80 5.81 -14.38
C VAL A 100 -2.15 7.19 -13.86
N ASP A 101 -2.90 7.98 -14.63
CA ASP A 101 -3.34 9.32 -14.22
C ASP A 101 -4.17 9.28 -12.94
N ARG A 102 -5.15 8.40 -12.86
CA ARG A 102 -6.12 8.35 -11.75
C ARG A 102 -5.62 7.63 -10.51
N SER A 103 -4.63 6.76 -10.64
CA SER A 103 -4.02 6.07 -9.50
C SER A 103 -3.12 6.96 -8.64
N LYS A 104 -2.70 8.14 -9.17
CA LYS A 104 -1.73 9.04 -8.52
C LYS A 104 -0.41 8.35 -8.17
N GLY A 105 -0.01 7.35 -8.96
CA GLY A 105 1.21 6.58 -8.74
C GLY A 105 1.14 5.59 -7.56
N LEU A 106 -0.04 5.38 -6.97
CA LEU A 106 -0.21 4.42 -5.88
C LEU A 106 -0.37 3.00 -6.43
N PRO A 107 0.56 2.06 -6.13
CA PRO A 107 0.53 0.70 -6.68
C PRO A 107 -0.76 -0.05 -6.38
N GLY A 108 -1.30 0.09 -5.17
CA GLY A 108 -2.57 -0.53 -4.77
C GLY A 108 -3.74 -0.08 -5.64
N ASN A 109 -3.81 1.21 -5.98
CA ASN A 109 -4.84 1.76 -6.85
C ASN A 109 -4.71 1.20 -8.28
N ILE A 110 -3.49 1.13 -8.81
CA ILE A 110 -3.22 0.56 -10.14
C ILE A 110 -3.73 -0.89 -10.20
N VAL A 111 -3.34 -1.71 -9.24
CA VAL A 111 -3.76 -3.13 -9.18
C VAL A 111 -5.27 -3.24 -9.06
N THR A 112 -5.91 -2.42 -8.22
CA THR A 112 -7.37 -2.47 -8.02
C THR A 112 -8.12 -2.07 -9.29
N LEU A 113 -7.73 -0.98 -9.95
CA LEU A 113 -8.38 -0.53 -11.19
C LEU A 113 -8.24 -1.59 -12.31
N ILE A 114 -7.06 -2.22 -12.45
CA ILE A 114 -6.86 -3.28 -13.46
C ILE A 114 -7.68 -4.53 -13.12
N LYS A 115 -7.75 -4.94 -11.84
CA LYS A 115 -8.60 -6.06 -11.41
C LYS A 115 -10.09 -5.78 -11.67
N MET A 116 -10.56 -4.58 -11.40
CA MET A 116 -11.94 -4.19 -11.69
C MET A 116 -12.25 -4.27 -13.19
N ALA A 117 -11.31 -3.89 -14.05
CA ALA A 117 -11.50 -3.94 -15.51
C ALA A 117 -11.73 -5.36 -16.05
N LEU A 118 -11.36 -6.40 -15.31
CA LEU A 118 -11.64 -7.79 -15.67
C LEU A 118 -13.11 -8.19 -15.43
N LEU A 119 -13.85 -7.41 -14.64
CA LEU A 119 -15.24 -7.72 -14.33
C LEU A 119 -16.13 -7.44 -15.56
N PRO A 120 -17.03 -8.36 -15.94
CA PRO A 120 -17.86 -8.23 -17.15
C PRO A 120 -18.68 -6.93 -17.20
N ARG A 121 -19.12 -6.41 -16.05
CA ARG A 121 -19.91 -5.17 -15.96
C ARG A 121 -19.18 -3.93 -16.50
N TYR A 122 -17.84 -3.94 -16.51
CA TYR A 122 -17.03 -2.85 -17.05
C TYR A 122 -16.55 -3.10 -18.47
N GLN A 123 -16.95 -4.22 -19.09
CA GLN A 123 -16.57 -4.56 -20.46
C GLN A 123 -17.78 -4.46 -21.38
N ALA A 124 -17.57 -3.94 -22.56
CA ALA A 124 -18.57 -3.90 -23.62
C ALA A 124 -17.89 -3.96 -24.99
N ARG A 125 -18.32 -4.89 -25.83
CA ARG A 125 -17.85 -5.05 -27.22
C ARG A 125 -16.31 -5.06 -27.31
N GLY A 126 -15.63 -5.80 -26.43
CA GLY A 126 -14.17 -5.88 -26.41
C GLY A 126 -13.44 -4.65 -25.82
N ARG A 127 -14.17 -3.68 -25.30
CA ARG A 127 -13.61 -2.44 -24.75
C ARG A 127 -13.92 -2.29 -23.25
N ILE A 128 -13.01 -1.68 -22.50
CA ILE A 128 -13.19 -1.34 -21.08
C ILE A 128 -13.90 0.00 -20.96
N LYS A 129 -14.96 0.05 -20.16
CA LYS A 129 -15.68 1.29 -19.79
C LYS A 129 -15.03 1.90 -18.55
N PHE A 130 -14.10 2.82 -18.74
CA PHE A 130 -13.34 3.39 -17.63
C PHE A 130 -14.21 4.24 -16.69
N SER A 131 -15.11 5.08 -17.21
CA SER A 131 -15.89 6.02 -16.38
C SER A 131 -16.72 5.33 -15.29
N PRO A 132 -17.60 4.35 -15.58
CA PRO A 132 -18.34 3.66 -14.54
C PRO A 132 -17.42 2.87 -13.58
N LEU A 133 -16.34 2.28 -14.10
CA LEU A 133 -15.34 1.61 -13.27
C LEU A 133 -14.72 2.58 -12.25
N TYR A 134 -14.32 3.75 -12.70
CA TYR A 134 -13.67 4.74 -11.83
C TYR A 134 -14.63 5.33 -10.79
N ILE A 135 -15.91 5.52 -11.14
CA ILE A 135 -16.93 5.93 -10.17
C ILE A 135 -17.06 4.90 -9.06
N ASP A 136 -17.22 3.63 -9.41
CA ASP A 136 -17.35 2.55 -8.42
C ASP A 136 -16.07 2.41 -7.57
N PHE A 137 -14.89 2.55 -8.18
CA PHE A 137 -13.63 2.59 -7.45
C PHE A 137 -13.61 3.71 -6.41
N ARG A 138 -14.03 4.93 -6.79
CA ARG A 138 -14.07 6.08 -5.89
C ARG A 138 -15.06 5.87 -4.74
N LEU A 139 -16.22 5.32 -5.01
CA LEU A 139 -17.24 5.04 -3.99
C LEU A 139 -16.74 3.99 -2.98
N ALA A 140 -16.12 2.91 -3.47
CA ALA A 140 -15.52 1.89 -2.59
C ALA A 140 -14.40 2.47 -1.74
N TRP A 141 -13.52 3.32 -2.32
CA TRP A 141 -12.44 3.99 -1.60
C TRP A 141 -12.94 4.86 -0.45
N HIS A 142 -13.99 5.66 -0.70
CA HIS A 142 -14.57 6.50 0.36
C HIS A 142 -15.23 5.68 1.46
N ALA A 143 -15.90 4.58 1.13
CA ALA A 143 -16.51 3.70 2.12
C ALA A 143 -15.47 3.04 3.05
N THR A 144 -14.29 2.72 2.53
CA THR A 144 -13.23 2.04 3.31
C THR A 144 -12.40 3.03 4.16
N ASN A 145 -12.31 4.32 3.75
CA ASN A 145 -11.49 5.32 4.45
C ASN A 145 -12.32 6.33 5.25
N ALA A 146 -13.63 6.14 5.40
CA ALA A 146 -14.53 6.98 6.17
C ALA A 146 -14.78 6.45 7.62
N LEU A 147 -14.07 5.39 7.99
CA LEU A 147 -14.04 4.79 9.34
C LEU A 147 -12.66 5.05 9.98
#